data_ad2eb81e875fb7f7aac464bcc6bcd464
#
_entry.id   ad2eb81e875fb7f7aac464bcc6bcd464
#
_cell.length_a   1.000
_cell.length_b   1.000
_cell.length_c   1.000
_cell.angle_alpha   90.00
_cell.angle_beta   90.00
_cell.angle_gamma   90.00
#
_symmetry.space_group_name_H-M   'P 1'
#
loop_
_entity.id
_entity.type
_entity.pdbx_description
1 polymer ?
#
loop_
_entity_poly.entity_id
_entity_poly.type
_entity_poly.pdbx_seq_one_letter_code
_entity_poly.pdbx_strand_id
1 'polypeptide(L)'
;MKQYIWILIALISLTFASCKESEEPFVSNNEQDRDDDEITGDDYIYHLPVIFHVLYQDKDAKDKDGNKTQYIPQSQLKKLLDNVNDLYRGQLYTFGETKDTPSENIHVQFELALYDEDGNKLATPGVEYIKYTGEYPIDCNSFMTKKKGKNKIIWDPNEYINVMVYNFKQTSEKSTTLGISNLPFQVNNLPNIEGLEDGKGKTNLNKNNISYEYCVSLNSLYIYNESSRYTDKDHGQKGYTYSSADANVTLAHELGHYLGLRHVFAENQKDDSTEPSDNCDDTDYCTDTKSYNKVAYDKWCQHYLDSVEKAKGEYQMSELIKRSNDKGEKWDSDNFMDYAISLSFRFTPQQRDRIRQVLYYSPLIPGPKKNRDTNTNQTRGNDEIIDLPIRLAKERYIPVTPVIGKIHKK
;
A
#
# COMPACT_ATOMS: atom_id res chain seq x y z
N MET A 1 7.93 71.39 44.13
CA MET A 1 7.05 70.25 44.24
C MET A 1 7.29 69.38 43.00
N LYS A 2 8.02 68.29 43.13
CA LYS A 2 8.34 67.36 42.04
C LYS A 2 7.51 66.11 42.24
N GLN A 3 6.59 65.85 41.36
CA GLN A 3 5.84 64.60 41.33
C GLN A 3 6.66 63.55 40.55
N TYR A 4 6.93 62.41 41.18
CA TYR A 4 7.56 61.26 40.57
C TYR A 4 6.44 60.32 39.99
N ILE A 5 6.44 60.16 38.67
CA ILE A 5 5.61 59.21 38.00
C ILE A 5 6.39 57.90 37.96
N TRP A 6 5.86 56.84 38.59
CA TRP A 6 6.36 55.50 38.51
C TRP A 6 5.75 54.85 37.27
N ILE A 7 6.59 54.55 36.26
CA ILE A 7 6.21 53.72 35.12
C ILE A 7 6.48 52.28 35.51
N LEU A 8 5.40 51.49 35.64
CA LEU A 8 5.45 50.05 35.86
C LEU A 8 5.71 49.39 34.50
N ILE A 9 6.94 48.92 34.23
CA ILE A 9 7.25 48.09 33.08
C ILE A 9 6.86 46.67 33.44
N ALA A 10 5.74 46.21 32.91
CA ALA A 10 5.39 44.78 32.94
C ALA A 10 6.25 44.04 31.93
N LEU A 11 7.25 43.32 32.40
CA LEU A 11 7.97 42.34 31.60
C LEU A 11 7.00 41.18 31.28
N ILE A 12 6.50 41.14 30.07
CA ILE A 12 5.86 39.96 29.53
C ILE A 12 6.99 39.01 29.13
N SER A 13 7.30 38.06 30.00
CA SER A 13 8.10 36.88 29.63
C SER A 13 7.29 36.00 28.72
N LEU A 14 7.52 36.11 27.40
CA LEU A 14 7.11 35.12 26.45
C LEU A 14 7.93 33.82 26.71
N THR A 15 7.37 32.96 27.52
CA THR A 15 7.82 31.57 27.54
C THR A 15 7.41 30.96 26.19
N PHE A 16 8.39 30.77 25.30
CA PHE A 16 8.23 29.82 24.21
C PHE A 16 8.06 28.45 24.85
N ALA A 17 6.83 28.02 24.98
CA ALA A 17 6.52 26.61 25.16
C ALA A 17 6.95 25.94 23.85
N SER A 18 8.18 25.44 23.84
CA SER A 18 8.56 24.39 22.91
C SER A 18 7.59 23.24 23.16
N CYS A 19 6.64 23.03 22.24
CA CYS A 19 5.96 21.75 22.15
C CYS A 19 7.06 20.73 21.87
N LYS A 20 7.64 20.15 22.92
CA LYS A 20 8.10 18.79 22.83
C LYS A 20 6.83 17.99 22.52
N GLU A 21 6.68 17.57 21.26
CA GLU A 21 5.91 16.38 20.99
C GLU A 21 6.46 15.32 21.94
N SER A 22 5.68 15.00 22.96
CA SER A 22 5.93 13.83 23.78
C SER A 22 5.74 12.67 22.79
N GLU A 23 6.86 12.07 22.36
CA GLU A 23 6.85 10.72 21.81
C GLU A 23 6.33 9.81 22.94
N GLU A 24 5.02 9.77 23.12
CA GLU A 24 4.43 8.72 23.95
C GLU A 24 4.73 7.42 23.25
N PRO A 25 5.26 6.43 23.95
CA PRO A 25 5.49 5.11 23.35
C PRO A 25 4.15 4.63 22.79
N PHE A 26 4.15 4.14 21.53
CA PHE A 26 3.07 3.34 21.03
C PHE A 26 3.01 2.09 21.93
N VAL A 27 2.32 2.24 23.03
CA VAL A 27 1.84 1.09 23.77
C VAL A 27 0.82 0.48 22.83
N SER A 28 1.00 -0.78 22.46
CA SER A 28 -0.08 -1.57 21.90
C SER A 28 -1.22 -1.43 22.91
N ASN A 29 -2.04 -0.41 22.67
CA ASN A 29 -3.08 -0.08 23.62
C ASN A 29 -3.99 -1.28 23.66
N ASN A 30 -4.12 -1.84 24.84
CA ASN A 30 -5.31 -2.54 25.23
C ASN A 30 -6.50 -1.58 25.04
N GLU A 31 -6.91 -1.37 23.80
CA GLU A 31 -8.13 -0.64 23.42
C GLU A 31 -9.36 -1.51 23.74
N GLN A 32 -9.29 -2.22 24.85
CA GLN A 32 -10.28 -3.19 25.31
C GLN A 32 -11.62 -2.59 25.69
N ASP A 33 -11.70 -1.27 25.84
CA ASP A 33 -12.88 -0.57 26.32
C ASP A 33 -13.45 0.48 25.34
N ARG A 34 -12.99 0.48 24.07
CA ARG A 34 -13.65 1.35 23.08
C ARG A 34 -14.97 0.72 22.63
N ASP A 35 -16.00 1.56 22.62
CA ASP A 35 -17.30 1.18 22.08
C ASP A 35 -17.15 0.77 20.60
N ASP A 36 -17.76 -0.34 20.19
CA ASP A 36 -17.78 -0.81 18.81
C ASP A 36 -18.22 0.31 17.84
N ASP A 37 -19.13 1.18 18.29
CA ASP A 37 -19.65 2.30 17.51
C ASP A 37 -18.57 3.38 17.26
N GLU A 38 -17.62 3.58 18.18
CA GLU A 38 -16.50 4.52 17.99
C GLU A 38 -15.54 4.02 16.93
N ILE A 39 -15.20 2.74 16.94
CA ILE A 39 -14.22 2.14 16.00
C ILE A 39 -14.80 2.03 14.59
N THR A 40 -16.09 1.77 14.45
CA THR A 40 -16.78 1.69 13.17
C THR A 40 -17.21 3.04 12.64
N GLY A 41 -17.18 4.10 13.46
CA GLY A 41 -17.52 5.47 13.07
C GLY A 41 -16.70 5.97 11.87
N ASP A 42 -17.31 6.75 11.00
CA ASP A 42 -16.68 7.23 9.76
C ASP A 42 -15.41 8.03 10.01
N ASP A 43 -15.31 8.72 11.15
CA ASP A 43 -14.18 9.57 11.51
C ASP A 43 -13.05 8.84 12.26
N TYR A 44 -13.24 7.56 12.62
CA TYR A 44 -12.19 6.82 13.31
C TYR A 44 -10.98 6.56 12.41
N ILE A 45 -9.80 6.95 12.87
CA ILE A 45 -8.54 6.76 12.16
C ILE A 45 -7.86 5.49 12.66
N TYR A 46 -7.66 4.52 11.76
CA TYR A 46 -6.88 3.33 12.05
C TYR A 46 -5.39 3.64 11.96
N HIS A 47 -4.68 3.49 13.07
CA HIS A 47 -3.21 3.60 13.13
C HIS A 47 -2.60 2.21 12.91
N LEU A 48 -1.86 2.05 11.81
CA LEU A 48 -1.36 0.75 11.37
C LEU A 48 0.18 0.75 11.37
N PRO A 49 0.81 0.06 12.33
CA PRO A 49 2.26 -0.07 12.37
C PRO A 49 2.81 -0.82 11.16
N VAL A 50 3.83 -0.26 10.52
CA VAL A 50 4.50 -0.83 9.34
C VAL A 50 5.96 -1.11 9.68
N ILE A 51 6.40 -2.33 9.34
CA ILE A 51 7.81 -2.72 9.37
C ILE A 51 8.29 -3.07 7.95
N PHE A 52 9.35 -2.39 7.52
CA PHE A 52 10.05 -2.69 6.27
C PHE A 52 11.18 -3.69 6.55
N HIS A 53 11.11 -4.88 5.97
CA HIS A 53 12.17 -5.86 5.98
C HIS A 53 13.01 -5.69 4.72
N VAL A 54 14.17 -5.06 4.84
CA VAL A 54 15.07 -4.79 3.70
C VAL A 54 16.03 -5.97 3.54
N LEU A 55 15.79 -6.81 2.53
CA LEU A 55 16.61 -7.98 2.24
C LEU A 55 17.74 -7.59 1.29
N TYR A 56 19.00 -7.77 1.71
CA TYR A 56 20.17 -7.39 0.93
C TYR A 56 21.27 -8.45 0.95
N GLN A 57 22.08 -8.49 -0.10
CA GLN A 57 23.37 -9.22 -0.12
C GLN A 57 24.56 -8.28 -0.08
N ASP A 58 24.44 -7.14 -0.80
CA ASP A 58 25.48 -6.11 -0.89
C ASP A 58 24.94 -4.77 -0.37
N LYS A 59 25.52 -4.27 0.73
CA LYS A 59 25.18 -2.96 1.31
C LYS A 59 25.56 -1.79 0.41
N ASP A 60 26.50 -2.00 -0.49
CA ASP A 60 27.10 -0.93 -1.31
C ASP A 60 26.59 -0.92 -2.74
N ALA A 61 25.75 -1.90 -3.10
CA ALA A 61 25.10 -1.95 -4.41
C ALA A 61 24.32 -0.65 -4.70
N LYS A 62 24.61 -0.02 -5.85
CA LYS A 62 24.03 1.25 -6.29
C LYS A 62 23.64 1.18 -7.75
N ASP A 63 22.67 2.00 -8.12
CA ASP A 63 22.34 2.30 -9.51
C ASP A 63 23.32 3.34 -10.12
N LYS A 64 23.09 3.69 -11.39
CA LYS A 64 23.87 4.71 -12.13
C LYS A 64 23.78 6.12 -11.51
N ASP A 65 22.73 6.40 -10.76
CA ASP A 65 22.45 7.70 -10.13
C ASP A 65 22.99 7.74 -8.68
N GLY A 66 23.62 6.65 -8.23
CA GLY A 66 24.23 6.52 -6.92
C GLY A 66 23.29 6.11 -5.79
N ASN A 67 22.03 5.81 -6.09
CA ASN A 67 21.04 5.36 -5.11
C ASN A 67 21.31 3.91 -4.70
N LYS A 68 21.11 3.58 -3.43
CA LYS A 68 21.21 2.21 -2.93
C LYS A 68 20.11 1.34 -3.55
N THR A 69 20.47 0.20 -4.12
CA THR A 69 19.51 -0.71 -4.77
C THR A 69 19.09 -1.88 -3.89
N GLN A 70 19.88 -2.21 -2.85
CA GLN A 70 19.57 -3.31 -1.94
C GLN A 70 19.39 -2.82 -0.49
N TYR A 71 20.32 -2.01 0.02
CA TYR A 71 20.28 -1.47 1.39
C TYR A 71 19.60 -0.10 1.39
N ILE A 72 18.28 -0.11 1.18
CA ILE A 72 17.48 1.11 1.06
C ILE A 72 17.50 1.90 2.37
N PRO A 73 17.87 3.19 2.37
CA PRO A 73 17.90 3.99 3.60
C PRO A 73 16.50 4.17 4.20
N GLN A 74 16.42 4.18 5.53
CA GLN A 74 15.19 4.43 6.27
C GLN A 74 14.50 5.74 5.85
N SER A 75 15.26 6.80 5.58
CA SER A 75 14.72 8.08 5.14
C SER A 75 13.93 7.98 3.82
N GLN A 76 14.35 7.11 2.89
CA GLN A 76 13.63 6.85 1.64
C GLN A 76 12.33 6.09 1.90
N LEU A 77 12.36 5.08 2.78
CA LEU A 77 11.18 4.29 3.15
C LEU A 77 10.16 5.13 3.92
N LYS A 78 10.66 6.01 4.81
CA LYS A 78 9.80 6.98 5.50
C LYS A 78 9.12 7.93 4.53
N LYS A 79 9.88 8.53 3.60
CA LYS A 79 9.32 9.42 2.56
C LYS A 79 8.23 8.70 1.74
N LEU A 80 8.50 7.45 1.35
CA LEU A 80 7.55 6.62 0.64
C LEU A 80 6.25 6.44 1.45
N LEU A 81 6.36 6.10 2.73
CA LEU A 81 5.20 5.90 3.59
C LEU A 81 4.42 7.19 3.84
N ASP A 82 5.11 8.32 4.03
CA ASP A 82 4.49 9.65 4.17
C ASP A 82 3.64 9.99 2.91
N ASN A 83 4.18 9.77 1.72
CA ASN A 83 3.47 9.98 0.45
C ASN A 83 2.26 9.05 0.30
N VAL A 84 2.38 7.79 0.73
CA VAL A 84 1.27 6.83 0.72
C VAL A 84 0.15 7.28 1.67
N ASN A 85 0.49 7.80 2.83
CA ASN A 85 -0.49 8.38 3.75
C ASN A 85 -1.26 9.55 3.09
N ASP A 86 -0.56 10.41 2.36
CA ASP A 86 -1.22 11.50 1.61
C ASP A 86 -2.16 10.96 0.53
N LEU A 87 -1.78 9.88 -0.16
CA LEU A 87 -2.64 9.20 -1.13
C LEU A 87 -3.91 8.64 -0.48
N TYR A 88 -3.78 7.96 0.67
CA TYR A 88 -4.89 7.37 1.41
C TYR A 88 -5.83 8.41 2.04
N ARG A 89 -5.34 9.63 2.28
CA ARG A 89 -6.16 10.77 2.73
C ARG A 89 -6.85 11.52 1.58
N GLY A 90 -6.58 11.16 0.32
CA GLY A 90 -7.09 11.88 -0.83
C GLY A 90 -6.56 13.32 -0.95
N GLN A 91 -5.41 13.61 -0.32
CA GLN A 91 -4.83 14.97 -0.26
C GLN A 91 -3.86 15.26 -1.39
N LEU A 92 -3.46 14.25 -2.16
CA LEU A 92 -2.66 14.49 -3.33
C LEU A 92 -3.51 14.99 -4.48
N TYR A 93 -2.85 15.82 -5.23
CA TYR A 93 -3.32 16.53 -6.37
C TYR A 93 -4.23 15.72 -7.30
N THR A 94 -5.37 16.29 -7.58
CA THR A 94 -6.35 15.79 -8.53
C THR A 94 -6.40 16.72 -9.75
N PHE A 95 -6.45 16.18 -10.96
CA PHE A 95 -6.60 16.97 -12.17
C PHE A 95 -7.98 17.65 -12.25
N GLY A 96 -8.02 18.87 -12.78
CA GLY A 96 -9.11 19.82 -12.67
C GLY A 96 -10.52 19.35 -13.04
N GLU A 97 -10.68 18.36 -13.91
CA GLU A 97 -11.99 17.77 -14.25
C GLU A 97 -12.48 16.75 -13.22
N THR A 98 -11.63 16.37 -12.29
CA THR A 98 -11.96 15.40 -11.22
C THR A 98 -12.48 16.08 -9.96
N LYS A 99 -12.74 17.38 -9.99
CA LYS A 99 -13.39 18.09 -8.87
C LYS A 99 -14.74 17.48 -8.49
N ASP A 100 -15.42 16.87 -9.47
CA ASP A 100 -16.72 16.24 -9.27
C ASP A 100 -16.62 14.80 -8.71
N THR A 101 -15.42 14.21 -8.67
CA THR A 101 -15.17 12.88 -8.13
C THR A 101 -13.88 12.88 -7.30
N PRO A 102 -13.89 13.48 -6.10
CA PRO A 102 -12.73 13.49 -5.21
C PRO A 102 -12.34 12.06 -4.81
N SER A 103 -11.08 11.88 -4.40
CA SER A 103 -10.68 10.66 -3.69
C SER A 103 -11.26 10.64 -2.30
N GLU A 104 -11.71 9.46 -1.87
CA GLU A 104 -12.12 9.27 -0.48
C GLU A 104 -10.90 9.30 0.46
N ASN A 105 -11.13 9.86 1.65
CA ASN A 105 -10.23 9.66 2.78
C ASN A 105 -10.55 8.30 3.42
N ILE A 106 -9.58 7.40 3.41
CA ILE A 106 -9.77 6.05 3.95
C ILE A 106 -9.77 6.04 5.48
N HIS A 107 -9.30 7.12 6.12
CA HIS A 107 -9.08 7.23 7.56
C HIS A 107 -8.16 6.14 8.11
N VAL A 108 -7.06 5.92 7.39
CA VAL A 108 -5.94 5.06 7.78
C VAL A 108 -4.68 5.90 7.85
N GLN A 109 -3.88 5.66 8.87
CA GLN A 109 -2.55 6.23 9.05
C GLN A 109 -1.55 5.10 9.20
N PHE A 110 -0.68 4.92 8.20
CA PHE A 110 0.44 4.00 8.28
C PHE A 110 1.58 4.66 9.06
N GLU A 111 2.12 3.97 10.06
CA GLU A 111 3.16 4.49 10.95
C GLU A 111 4.37 3.55 10.96
N LEU A 112 5.57 4.12 11.01
CA LEU A 112 6.77 3.30 11.17
C LEU A 112 6.76 2.65 12.56
N ALA A 113 6.91 1.32 12.62
CA ALA A 113 7.04 0.60 13.88
C ALA A 113 8.18 1.17 14.73
N LEU A 114 7.92 1.50 15.99
CA LEU A 114 8.93 2.03 16.92
C LEU A 114 9.56 0.95 17.79
N TYR A 115 8.88 -0.16 17.98
CA TYR A 115 9.27 -1.26 18.83
C TYR A 115 9.21 -2.58 18.05
N ASP A 116 10.04 -3.54 18.44
CA ASP A 116 9.99 -4.91 17.93
C ASP A 116 8.90 -5.74 18.63
N GLU A 117 8.75 -7.00 18.23
CA GLU A 117 7.77 -7.94 18.80
C GLU A 117 8.00 -8.25 20.31
N ASP A 118 9.21 -7.98 20.82
CA ASP A 118 9.57 -8.16 22.23
C ASP A 118 9.43 -6.86 23.05
N GLY A 119 8.99 -5.77 22.42
CA GLY A 119 8.82 -4.46 23.03
C GLY A 119 10.10 -3.64 23.16
N ASN A 120 11.19 -4.03 22.50
CA ASN A 120 12.43 -3.27 22.49
C ASN A 120 12.35 -2.15 21.44
N LYS A 121 12.83 -0.96 21.81
CA LYS A 121 12.87 0.17 20.88
C LYS A 121 13.82 -0.11 19.73
N LEU A 122 13.34 0.06 18.49
CA LEU A 122 14.14 -0.13 17.28
C LEU A 122 15.22 0.96 17.16
N ALA A 123 16.43 0.55 16.82
CA ALA A 123 17.52 1.47 16.52
C ALA A 123 17.23 2.29 15.23
N THR A 124 16.51 1.69 14.30
CA THR A 124 16.04 2.31 13.06
C THR A 124 14.53 2.14 12.98
N PRO A 125 13.72 3.14 13.38
CA PRO A 125 12.28 3.02 13.38
C PRO A 125 11.72 2.52 12.04
N GLY A 126 10.87 1.49 12.12
CA GLY A 126 10.16 0.92 10.98
C GLY A 126 11.02 0.15 9.98
N VAL A 127 12.30 -0.13 10.27
CA VAL A 127 13.16 -0.84 9.32
C VAL A 127 14.03 -1.90 10.00
N GLU A 128 13.94 -3.11 9.47
CA GLU A 128 14.82 -4.22 9.79
C GLU A 128 15.69 -4.56 8.56
N TYR A 129 17.01 -4.56 8.72
CA TYR A 129 17.95 -4.90 7.65
C TYR A 129 18.41 -6.34 7.77
N ILE A 130 18.04 -7.18 6.80
CA ILE A 130 18.31 -8.61 6.82
C ILE A 130 19.30 -8.98 5.72
N LYS A 131 20.48 -9.51 6.11
CA LYS A 131 21.43 -10.07 5.15
C LYS A 131 20.89 -11.39 4.62
N TYR A 132 20.39 -11.37 3.39
CA TYR A 132 19.79 -12.52 2.75
C TYR A 132 20.85 -13.48 2.21
N THR A 133 20.73 -14.78 2.51
CA THR A 133 21.72 -15.81 2.13
C THR A 133 21.24 -16.71 0.99
N GLY A 134 19.99 -16.52 0.51
CA GLY A 134 19.45 -17.29 -0.60
C GLY A 134 19.84 -16.74 -1.97
N GLU A 135 19.21 -17.26 -3.03
CA GLU A 135 19.36 -16.77 -4.39
C GLU A 135 18.89 -15.30 -4.48
N TYR A 136 19.68 -14.44 -5.16
CA TYR A 136 19.40 -13.02 -5.31
C TYR A 136 19.81 -12.54 -6.71
N PRO A 137 19.00 -11.80 -7.46
CA PRO A 137 17.65 -11.28 -7.13
C PRO A 137 16.64 -12.38 -6.80
N ILE A 138 15.60 -12.03 -6.04
CA ILE A 138 14.62 -12.97 -5.49
C ILE A 138 13.39 -13.04 -6.41
N ASP A 139 12.95 -14.25 -6.77
CA ASP A 139 11.65 -14.46 -7.42
C ASP A 139 10.54 -14.18 -6.40
N CYS A 140 9.75 -13.10 -6.64
CA CYS A 140 8.77 -12.61 -5.66
C CYS A 140 7.61 -13.59 -5.44
N ASN A 141 7.12 -14.24 -6.49
CA ASN A 141 6.07 -15.25 -6.37
C ASN A 141 6.54 -16.43 -5.54
N SER A 142 7.73 -16.97 -5.88
CA SER A 142 8.32 -18.07 -5.12
C SER A 142 8.60 -17.70 -3.67
N PHE A 143 9.03 -16.47 -3.40
CA PHE A 143 9.29 -15.99 -2.05
C PHE A 143 8.02 -15.99 -1.19
N MET A 144 6.91 -15.46 -1.74
CA MET A 144 5.65 -15.29 -1.03
C MET A 144 4.81 -16.58 -0.95
N THR A 145 5.02 -17.53 -1.88
CA THR A 145 4.26 -18.80 -1.88
C THR A 145 5.00 -19.95 -1.23
N LYS A 146 6.30 -19.81 -0.97
CA LYS A 146 7.09 -20.88 -0.35
C LYS A 146 6.68 -21.12 1.09
N LYS A 147 6.22 -22.34 1.38
CA LYS A 147 5.96 -22.77 2.76
C LYS A 147 7.28 -22.86 3.53
N LYS A 148 7.39 -22.11 4.60
CA LYS A 148 8.61 -21.99 5.46
C LYS A 148 8.39 -22.48 6.88
N GLY A 149 7.18 -22.93 7.21
CA GLY A 149 6.82 -23.32 8.56
C GLY A 149 7.08 -22.19 9.57
N LYS A 150 7.89 -22.45 10.60
CA LYS A 150 8.25 -21.46 11.63
C LYS A 150 9.40 -20.51 11.23
N ASN A 151 10.09 -20.78 10.12
CA ASN A 151 11.26 -20.02 9.69
C ASN A 151 10.87 -18.83 8.77
N LYS A 152 9.93 -18.02 9.23
CA LYS A 152 9.48 -16.82 8.52
C LYS A 152 10.24 -15.58 8.96
N ILE A 153 10.32 -14.60 8.05
CA ILE A 153 10.94 -13.30 8.31
C ILE A 153 9.93 -12.33 8.91
N ILE A 154 8.66 -12.48 8.56
CA ILE A 154 7.59 -11.56 9.01
C ILE A 154 7.51 -11.47 10.54
N TRP A 155 7.11 -10.30 11.03
CA TRP A 155 6.60 -10.08 12.38
C TRP A 155 5.11 -10.45 12.44
N ASP A 156 4.51 -10.53 13.64
CA ASP A 156 3.09 -10.91 13.75
C ASP A 156 2.19 -9.96 12.94
N PRO A 157 1.49 -10.47 11.91
CA PRO A 157 0.67 -9.61 11.06
C PRO A 157 -0.54 -9.00 11.79
N ASN A 158 -0.89 -9.49 12.98
CA ASN A 158 -1.93 -8.85 13.79
C ASN A 158 -1.43 -7.56 14.46
N GLU A 159 -0.11 -7.36 14.55
CA GLU A 159 0.49 -6.20 15.19
C GLU A 159 1.18 -5.28 14.16
N TYR A 160 1.65 -5.84 13.04
CA TYR A 160 2.46 -5.12 12.06
C TYR A 160 2.08 -5.47 10.63
N ILE A 161 2.00 -4.45 9.77
CA ILE A 161 2.02 -4.67 8.32
C ILE A 161 3.47 -4.92 7.91
N ASN A 162 3.73 -6.10 7.38
CA ASN A 162 5.05 -6.50 6.91
C ASN A 162 5.25 -6.10 5.46
N VAL A 163 6.26 -5.28 5.17
CA VAL A 163 6.63 -4.86 3.81
C VAL A 163 8.04 -5.33 3.50
N MET A 164 8.18 -6.30 2.61
CA MET A 164 9.47 -6.81 2.15
C MET A 164 10.02 -5.93 1.03
N VAL A 165 11.29 -5.57 1.08
CA VAL A 165 11.95 -4.71 0.09
C VAL A 165 13.23 -5.40 -0.39
N TYR A 166 13.25 -5.81 -1.67
CA TYR A 166 14.38 -6.53 -2.26
C TYR A 166 14.37 -6.44 -3.79
N ASN A 167 15.49 -6.76 -4.46
CA ASN A 167 15.52 -6.80 -5.91
C ASN A 167 14.71 -8.01 -6.42
N PHE A 168 13.70 -7.75 -7.21
CA PHE A 168 12.92 -8.82 -7.85
C PHE A 168 13.71 -9.42 -9.02
N LYS A 169 13.63 -10.75 -9.13
CA LYS A 169 14.12 -11.47 -10.29
C LYS A 169 13.27 -11.15 -11.51
N GLN A 170 13.89 -10.73 -12.59
CA GLN A 170 13.20 -10.50 -13.86
C GLN A 170 12.74 -11.85 -14.43
N THR A 171 11.43 -12.01 -14.60
CA THR A 171 10.80 -13.25 -15.09
C THR A 171 10.21 -13.11 -16.48
N SER A 172 10.09 -11.89 -17.01
CA SER A 172 9.54 -11.59 -18.33
C SER A 172 10.47 -10.65 -19.11
N GLU A 173 10.61 -10.86 -20.40
CA GLU A 173 11.34 -9.95 -21.29
C GLU A 173 10.52 -8.71 -21.66
N LYS A 174 9.21 -8.72 -21.44
CA LYS A 174 8.28 -7.65 -21.84
C LYS A 174 7.80 -6.77 -20.70
N SER A 175 7.85 -7.30 -19.48
CA SER A 175 7.31 -6.60 -18.31
C SER A 175 8.21 -6.77 -17.11
N THR A 176 8.13 -5.81 -16.19
CA THR A 176 8.83 -5.82 -14.91
C THR A 176 7.81 -5.73 -13.79
N THR A 177 7.93 -6.60 -12.80
CA THR A 177 7.10 -6.59 -11.59
C THR A 177 7.63 -5.54 -10.60
N LEU A 178 6.72 -4.69 -10.11
CA LEU A 178 7.01 -3.62 -9.15
C LEU A 178 6.65 -4.01 -7.72
N GLY A 179 5.55 -4.70 -7.55
CA GLY A 179 5.01 -5.10 -6.25
C GLY A 179 4.12 -6.33 -6.36
N ILE A 180 3.84 -6.93 -5.20
CA ILE A 180 2.94 -8.06 -5.03
C ILE A 180 2.47 -8.10 -3.57
N SER A 181 1.22 -8.49 -3.32
CA SER A 181 0.62 -8.52 -1.99
C SER A 181 -0.17 -9.79 -1.73
N ASN A 182 -0.23 -10.19 -0.45
CA ASN A 182 -1.26 -11.11 0.00
C ASN A 182 -2.61 -10.41 0.05
N LEU A 183 -3.67 -11.18 -0.21
CA LEU A 183 -5.05 -10.80 0.06
C LEU A 183 -5.45 -11.25 1.47
N PRO A 184 -6.32 -10.51 2.17
CA PRO A 184 -6.76 -10.86 3.51
C PRO A 184 -7.73 -12.04 3.52
N PHE A 185 -7.97 -12.57 4.73
CA PHE A 185 -8.93 -13.61 5.02
C PHE A 185 -10.14 -13.03 5.75
N GLN A 186 -11.27 -13.72 5.64
CA GLN A 186 -12.39 -13.55 6.55
C GLN A 186 -12.45 -14.71 7.55
N VAL A 187 -13.16 -14.53 8.64
CA VAL A 187 -13.44 -15.57 9.61
C VAL A 187 -14.92 -15.89 9.63
N ASN A 188 -15.27 -17.15 9.83
CA ASN A 188 -16.66 -17.59 9.96
C ASN A 188 -17.36 -16.90 11.14
N ASN A 189 -18.67 -16.72 11.02
CA ASN A 189 -19.57 -16.08 12.00
C ASN A 189 -19.49 -14.55 12.06
N LEU A 190 -18.79 -13.90 11.16
CA LEU A 190 -18.81 -12.46 10.96
C LEU A 190 -19.53 -12.11 9.66
N PRO A 191 -19.84 -10.83 9.43
CA PRO A 191 -20.37 -10.40 8.14
C PRO A 191 -19.48 -10.91 7.01
N ASN A 192 -20.10 -11.53 6.01
CA ASN A 192 -19.37 -12.03 4.84
C ASN A 192 -18.87 -10.84 4.03
N ILE A 193 -17.54 -10.75 3.88
CA ILE A 193 -16.88 -9.80 2.97
C ILE A 193 -16.68 -10.53 1.64
N GLU A 194 -17.53 -10.24 0.68
CA GLU A 194 -17.54 -10.93 -0.60
C GLU A 194 -16.17 -10.90 -1.26
N GLY A 195 -15.73 -12.02 -1.83
CA GLY A 195 -14.44 -12.17 -2.50
C GLY A 195 -13.22 -12.35 -1.57
N LEU A 196 -13.42 -12.45 -0.24
CA LEU A 196 -12.38 -12.89 0.67
C LEU A 196 -12.48 -14.40 0.94
N GLU A 197 -11.31 -15.01 1.12
CA GLU A 197 -11.19 -16.42 1.46
C GLU A 197 -11.49 -16.65 2.95
N ASP A 198 -12.09 -17.79 3.26
CA ASP A 198 -12.34 -18.19 4.64
C ASP A 198 -11.04 -18.71 5.30
N GLY A 199 -10.73 -18.19 6.46
CA GLY A 199 -9.64 -18.65 7.34
C GLY A 199 -9.86 -20.03 7.97
N LYS A 200 -10.66 -20.91 7.34
CA LYS A 200 -11.01 -22.27 7.81
C LYS A 200 -11.65 -22.29 9.19
N GLY A 201 -12.48 -21.31 9.50
CA GLY A 201 -13.17 -21.17 10.76
C GLY A 201 -12.26 -20.87 11.95
N LYS A 202 -11.01 -20.48 11.71
CA LYS A 202 -10.07 -20.11 12.76
C LYS A 202 -10.17 -18.61 13.02
N THR A 203 -10.42 -18.24 14.27
CA THR A 203 -10.49 -16.85 14.73
C THR A 203 -9.15 -16.30 15.18
N ASN A 204 -8.23 -17.18 15.61
CA ASN A 204 -6.93 -16.82 16.19
C ASN A 204 -5.79 -17.19 15.24
N LEU A 205 -5.73 -16.50 14.08
CA LEU A 205 -4.59 -16.61 13.18
C LEU A 205 -3.48 -15.65 13.62
N ASN A 206 -2.25 -16.13 13.66
CA ASN A 206 -1.07 -15.34 13.98
C ASN A 206 0.16 -15.87 13.24
N LYS A 207 1.28 -15.19 13.37
CA LYS A 207 2.55 -15.55 12.75
C LYS A 207 2.95 -17.03 12.95
N ASN A 208 2.68 -17.62 14.11
CA ASN A 208 3.19 -18.96 14.44
C ASN A 208 2.41 -20.07 13.74
N ASN A 209 1.15 -19.85 13.39
CA ASN A 209 0.30 -20.86 12.80
C ASN A 209 0.08 -20.71 11.27
N ILE A 210 0.61 -19.70 10.62
CA ILE A 210 0.67 -19.61 9.16
C ILE A 210 2.00 -20.18 8.63
N SER A 211 2.00 -20.74 7.42
CA SER A 211 3.17 -21.47 6.88
C SER A 211 4.04 -20.66 5.92
N TYR A 212 3.67 -19.46 5.55
CA TYR A 212 4.30 -18.64 4.50
C TYR A 212 4.48 -17.19 4.96
N GLU A 213 5.17 -16.37 4.16
CA GLU A 213 5.33 -14.92 4.42
C GLU A 213 4.03 -14.20 4.04
N TYR A 214 3.27 -13.75 5.04
CA TYR A 214 2.07 -12.93 4.84
C TYR A 214 2.47 -11.45 4.86
N CYS A 215 2.62 -10.86 3.70
CA CYS A 215 3.24 -9.54 3.54
C CYS A 215 2.88 -8.86 2.22
N VAL A 216 3.33 -7.62 2.10
CA VAL A 216 3.52 -6.90 0.84
C VAL A 216 4.99 -7.03 0.43
N SER A 217 5.31 -7.16 -0.85
CA SER A 217 6.67 -7.11 -1.36
C SER A 217 6.84 -6.03 -2.43
N LEU A 218 7.95 -5.29 -2.36
CA LEU A 218 8.31 -4.21 -3.28
C LEU A 218 9.64 -4.46 -3.95
N ASN A 219 9.72 -4.18 -5.25
CA ASN A 219 10.96 -4.23 -6.00
C ASN A 219 11.85 -3.02 -5.68
N SER A 220 12.92 -3.25 -4.94
CA SER A 220 13.82 -2.20 -4.47
C SER A 220 14.53 -1.43 -5.59
N LEU A 221 14.63 -2.00 -6.80
CA LEU A 221 15.20 -1.32 -7.96
C LEU A 221 14.39 -0.08 -8.40
N TYR A 222 13.10 -0.02 -8.02
CA TYR A 222 12.19 1.06 -8.39
C TYR A 222 11.80 1.98 -7.23
N ILE A 223 12.36 1.77 -6.04
CA ILE A 223 11.97 2.48 -4.81
C ILE A 223 12.19 4.00 -4.86
N TYR A 224 13.06 4.48 -5.76
CA TYR A 224 13.33 5.90 -5.98
C TYR A 224 12.54 6.49 -7.15
N ASN A 225 11.82 5.65 -7.89
CA ASN A 225 11.05 6.13 -9.04
C ASN A 225 9.75 6.74 -8.54
N GLU A 226 9.51 8.00 -8.89
CA GLU A 226 8.28 8.70 -8.53
C GLU A 226 7.86 9.68 -9.64
N SER A 227 6.58 10.00 -9.70
CA SER A 227 6.08 11.11 -10.51
C SER A 227 6.46 12.44 -9.85
N SER A 228 6.66 13.51 -10.62
CA SER A 228 7.05 14.81 -10.04
C SER A 228 5.95 15.45 -9.17
N ARG A 229 4.74 14.91 -9.17
CA ARG A 229 3.63 15.36 -8.32
C ARG A 229 3.93 15.33 -6.81
N TYR A 230 4.90 14.51 -6.38
CA TYR A 230 5.33 14.44 -4.97
C TYR A 230 6.38 15.49 -4.61
N THR A 231 7.01 16.10 -5.60
CA THR A 231 8.01 17.15 -5.44
C THR A 231 7.49 18.54 -5.77
N ASP A 232 6.45 18.63 -6.60
CA ASP A 232 5.80 19.88 -6.98
C ASP A 232 4.65 20.22 -6.04
N LYS A 233 4.91 21.12 -5.10
CA LYS A 233 3.93 21.61 -4.12
C LYS A 233 2.80 22.45 -4.73
N ASP A 234 2.92 22.88 -5.97
CA ASP A 234 1.85 23.58 -6.72
C ASP A 234 0.67 22.66 -7.06
N HIS A 235 0.71 21.41 -6.59
CA HIS A 235 -0.37 20.43 -6.71
C HIS A 235 -1.02 20.43 -8.11
N GLY A 236 -0.17 20.45 -9.14
CA GLY A 236 -0.58 20.29 -10.51
C GLY A 236 -1.21 21.48 -11.19
N GLN A 237 -1.06 22.64 -10.69
CA GLN A 237 -1.50 23.82 -11.43
C GLN A 237 -0.87 23.90 -12.84
N LYS A 238 0.30 23.31 -13.00
CA LYS A 238 1.07 23.28 -14.25
C LYS A 238 1.20 21.89 -14.88
N GLY A 239 0.61 20.86 -14.26
CA GLY A 239 0.86 19.46 -14.61
C GLY A 239 2.10 18.87 -13.94
N TYR A 240 2.41 17.63 -14.23
CA TYR A 240 3.57 16.91 -13.67
C TYR A 240 4.12 15.89 -14.67
N THR A 241 5.34 15.43 -14.39
CA THR A 241 5.91 14.29 -15.09
C THR A 241 5.40 13.01 -14.44
N TYR A 242 4.72 12.20 -15.23
CA TYR A 242 4.23 10.88 -14.85
C TYR A 242 5.34 9.84 -14.98
N SER A 243 5.35 8.87 -14.08
CA SER A 243 6.16 7.65 -14.19
C SER A 243 5.29 6.42 -13.94
N SER A 244 5.32 5.45 -14.86
CA SER A 244 4.62 4.18 -14.68
C SER A 244 5.22 3.33 -13.56
N ALA A 245 6.49 3.59 -13.20
CA ALA A 245 7.22 2.92 -12.12
C ALA A 245 7.14 3.65 -10.78
N ASP A 246 6.13 4.49 -10.58
CA ASP A 246 5.95 5.30 -9.37
C ASP A 246 5.84 4.39 -8.13
N ALA A 247 6.83 4.45 -7.23
CA ALA A 247 6.91 3.61 -6.05
C ALA A 247 5.81 3.93 -5.03
N ASN A 248 5.39 5.20 -4.92
CA ASN A 248 4.34 5.61 -4.00
C ASN A 248 2.99 5.01 -4.42
N VAL A 249 2.70 5.04 -5.73
CA VAL A 249 1.51 4.39 -6.29
C VAL A 249 1.60 2.87 -6.12
N THR A 250 2.78 2.29 -6.33
CA THR A 250 2.97 0.83 -6.18
C THR A 250 2.69 0.41 -4.73
N LEU A 251 3.28 1.06 -3.74
CA LEU A 251 3.01 0.70 -2.34
C LEU A 251 1.54 0.94 -1.96
N ALA A 252 0.94 2.06 -2.41
CA ALA A 252 -0.47 2.33 -2.16
C ALA A 252 -1.39 1.24 -2.76
N HIS A 253 -1.10 0.77 -3.95
CA HIS A 253 -1.80 -0.31 -4.64
C HIS A 253 -1.69 -1.64 -3.90
N GLU A 254 -0.47 -2.04 -3.54
CA GLU A 254 -0.22 -3.31 -2.83
C GLU A 254 -0.83 -3.31 -1.42
N LEU A 255 -0.79 -2.17 -0.71
CA LEU A 255 -1.51 -2.02 0.55
C LEU A 255 -3.03 -2.06 0.35
N GLY A 256 -3.55 -1.58 -0.78
CA GLY A 256 -4.95 -1.74 -1.15
C GLY A 256 -5.36 -3.21 -1.20
N HIS A 257 -4.56 -4.06 -1.84
CA HIS A 257 -4.77 -5.51 -1.85
C HIS A 257 -4.67 -6.12 -0.45
N TYR A 258 -3.63 -5.76 0.31
CA TYR A 258 -3.46 -6.22 1.69
C TYR A 258 -4.67 -5.87 2.57
N LEU A 259 -5.35 -4.77 2.26
CA LEU A 259 -6.56 -4.30 2.93
C LEU A 259 -7.86 -4.71 2.20
N GLY A 260 -7.79 -5.68 1.28
CA GLY A 260 -8.96 -6.36 0.71
C GLY A 260 -9.51 -5.82 -0.60
N LEU A 261 -8.88 -4.85 -1.23
CA LEU A 261 -9.30 -4.37 -2.55
C LEU A 261 -8.85 -5.33 -3.66
N ARG A 262 -9.65 -5.43 -4.69
CA ARG A 262 -9.37 -6.09 -5.96
C ARG A 262 -9.09 -5.06 -7.04
N HIS A 263 -8.58 -5.50 -8.20
CA HIS A 263 -8.37 -4.61 -9.34
C HIS A 263 -9.71 -4.13 -9.91
N VAL A 264 -9.73 -2.89 -10.40
CA VAL A 264 -10.92 -2.31 -11.05
C VAL A 264 -11.18 -2.83 -12.46
N PHE A 265 -10.27 -3.61 -13.04
CA PHE A 265 -10.50 -4.32 -14.29
C PHE A 265 -11.04 -5.73 -14.04
N ALA A 266 -11.65 -6.35 -15.06
CA ALA A 266 -12.19 -7.69 -14.93
C ALA A 266 -11.11 -8.72 -14.60
N GLU A 267 -11.31 -9.48 -13.52
CA GLU A 267 -10.46 -10.58 -13.08
C GLU A 267 -11.14 -11.92 -13.33
N ASN A 268 -10.35 -12.96 -13.55
CA ASN A 268 -10.85 -14.32 -13.63
C ASN A 268 -11.26 -14.80 -12.24
N GLN A 269 -12.55 -15.01 -12.03
CA GLN A 269 -13.08 -15.51 -10.75
C GLN A 269 -13.08 -17.03 -10.63
N LYS A 270 -12.67 -17.76 -11.69
CA LYS A 270 -12.50 -19.21 -11.61
C LYS A 270 -11.25 -19.49 -10.78
N ASP A 271 -11.39 -20.38 -9.83
CA ASP A 271 -10.32 -20.79 -8.92
C ASP A 271 -9.78 -19.63 -8.06
N ASP A 272 -10.61 -18.63 -7.79
CA ASP A 272 -10.24 -17.41 -7.02
C ASP A 272 -9.00 -16.68 -7.56
N SER A 273 -8.80 -16.74 -8.86
CA SER A 273 -7.71 -16.08 -9.54
C SER A 273 -7.92 -14.56 -9.57
N THR A 274 -6.82 -13.80 -9.49
CA THR A 274 -6.78 -12.36 -9.75
C THR A 274 -6.14 -12.04 -11.11
N GLU A 275 -6.01 -13.02 -11.99
CA GLU A 275 -5.54 -12.81 -13.35
C GLU A 275 -6.55 -11.99 -14.17
N PRO A 276 -6.09 -11.04 -14.99
CA PRO A 276 -6.97 -10.28 -15.87
C PRO A 276 -7.80 -11.20 -16.79
N SER A 277 -9.09 -10.93 -16.90
CA SER A 277 -10.03 -11.63 -17.75
C SER A 277 -10.27 -10.87 -19.07
N ASP A 278 -10.55 -11.64 -20.15
CA ASP A 278 -10.83 -11.06 -21.49
C ASP A 278 -12.31 -10.66 -21.62
N ASN A 279 -12.82 -9.89 -20.65
CA ASN A 279 -14.16 -9.31 -20.61
C ASN A 279 -14.18 -8.00 -19.81
N CYS A 280 -15.35 -7.41 -19.58
CA CYS A 280 -15.56 -6.18 -18.82
C CYS A 280 -16.39 -6.42 -17.54
N ASP A 281 -16.44 -7.64 -17.02
CA ASP A 281 -17.24 -7.96 -15.83
C ASP A 281 -16.72 -7.18 -14.61
N ASP A 282 -17.65 -6.74 -13.77
CA ASP A 282 -17.35 -6.12 -12.49
C ASP A 282 -17.01 -7.22 -11.47
N THR A 283 -15.74 -7.27 -11.05
CA THR A 283 -15.20 -8.34 -10.21
C THR A 283 -14.50 -7.84 -8.96
N ASP A 284 -14.53 -6.53 -8.70
CA ASP A 284 -13.83 -5.92 -7.56
C ASP A 284 -14.72 -5.74 -6.31
N TYR A 285 -16.00 -6.09 -6.44
CA TYR A 285 -17.00 -5.97 -5.37
C TYR A 285 -17.27 -4.52 -4.92
N CYS A 286 -17.03 -3.53 -5.81
CA CYS A 286 -17.26 -2.11 -5.58
C CYS A 286 -18.00 -1.53 -6.80
N THR A 287 -19.33 -1.48 -6.76
CA THR A 287 -20.16 -1.07 -7.91
C THR A 287 -20.03 0.41 -8.31
N ASP A 288 -19.29 1.20 -7.54
CA ASP A 288 -18.97 2.60 -7.84
C ASP A 288 -17.62 2.79 -8.58
N THR A 289 -16.94 1.68 -8.89
CA THR A 289 -15.81 1.62 -9.82
C THR A 289 -16.29 1.33 -11.26
N LYS A 290 -15.39 1.41 -12.23
CA LYS A 290 -15.69 1.08 -13.63
C LYS A 290 -14.75 0.00 -14.11
N SER A 291 -15.31 -1.16 -14.48
CA SER A 291 -14.53 -2.26 -14.98
C SER A 291 -14.33 -2.19 -16.50
N TYR A 292 -13.21 -2.74 -16.97
CA TYR A 292 -12.82 -2.80 -18.36
C TYR A 292 -12.02 -4.08 -18.67
N ASN A 293 -11.87 -4.38 -19.97
CA ASN A 293 -11.07 -5.49 -20.45
C ASN A 293 -9.58 -5.15 -20.46
N LYS A 294 -8.86 -5.56 -19.41
CA LYS A 294 -7.42 -5.33 -19.25
C LYS A 294 -6.59 -6.04 -20.32
N VAL A 295 -6.98 -7.26 -20.70
CA VAL A 295 -6.28 -8.06 -21.72
C VAL A 295 -6.32 -7.35 -23.08
N ALA A 296 -7.47 -6.79 -23.45
CA ALA A 296 -7.60 -6.02 -24.70
C ALA A 296 -6.82 -4.70 -24.61
N TYR A 297 -6.89 -4.03 -23.47
CA TYR A 297 -6.11 -2.78 -23.23
C TYR A 297 -4.62 -3.04 -23.36
N ASP A 298 -4.06 -4.09 -22.76
CA ASP A 298 -2.63 -4.37 -22.80
C ASP A 298 -2.13 -4.66 -24.22
N LYS A 299 -2.91 -5.40 -25.02
CA LYS A 299 -2.60 -5.63 -26.43
C LYS A 299 -2.56 -4.32 -27.21
N TRP A 300 -3.54 -3.44 -26.98
CA TRP A 300 -3.59 -2.14 -27.62
C TRP A 300 -2.43 -1.25 -27.15
N CYS A 301 -2.18 -1.18 -25.85
CA CYS A 301 -1.13 -0.37 -25.23
C CYS A 301 0.25 -0.77 -25.76
N GLN A 302 0.58 -2.06 -25.79
CA GLN A 302 1.83 -2.55 -26.35
C GLN A 302 1.99 -2.14 -27.80
N HIS A 303 0.95 -2.33 -28.63
CA HIS A 303 0.99 -1.92 -30.03
C HIS A 303 1.19 -0.40 -30.19
N TYR A 304 0.55 0.40 -29.36
CA TYR A 304 0.72 1.85 -29.33
C TYR A 304 2.16 2.24 -28.97
N LEU A 305 2.71 1.68 -27.89
CA LEU A 305 4.08 1.95 -27.44
C LEU A 305 5.10 1.57 -28.52
N ASP A 306 4.99 0.39 -29.12
CA ASP A 306 5.86 -0.07 -30.22
C ASP A 306 5.78 0.86 -31.44
N SER A 307 4.58 1.37 -31.78
CA SER A 307 4.39 2.28 -32.90
C SER A 307 5.04 3.64 -32.68
N VAL A 308 4.91 4.19 -31.48
CA VAL A 308 5.51 5.47 -31.07
C VAL A 308 7.03 5.37 -31.03
N GLU A 309 7.57 4.29 -30.46
CA GLU A 309 9.01 4.02 -30.40
C GLU A 309 9.59 3.90 -31.82
N LYS A 310 8.96 3.12 -32.70
CA LYS A 310 9.37 2.97 -34.09
C LYS A 310 9.38 4.29 -34.85
N ALA A 311 8.39 5.18 -34.56
CA ALA A 311 8.31 6.49 -35.13
C ALA A 311 9.25 7.51 -34.46
N LYS A 312 9.97 7.14 -33.38
CA LYS A 312 10.74 8.05 -32.51
C LYS A 312 9.91 9.26 -32.02
N GLY A 313 8.63 9.00 -31.77
CA GLY A 313 7.68 10.00 -31.28
C GLY A 313 7.64 10.11 -29.75
N GLU A 314 6.73 10.97 -29.26
CA GLU A 314 6.45 11.09 -27.82
C GLU A 314 5.13 10.40 -27.47
N TYR A 315 5.07 9.77 -26.31
CA TYR A 315 3.86 9.14 -25.80
C TYR A 315 2.81 10.20 -25.44
N GLN A 316 1.60 10.02 -25.95
CA GLN A 316 0.45 10.87 -25.59
C GLN A 316 -0.21 10.29 -24.34
N MET A 317 0.08 10.82 -23.17
CA MET A 317 -0.47 10.33 -21.90
C MET A 317 -2.00 10.37 -21.88
N SER A 318 -2.61 11.39 -22.52
CA SER A 318 -4.06 11.50 -22.67
C SER A 318 -4.71 10.36 -23.45
N GLU A 319 -3.96 9.60 -24.25
CA GLU A 319 -4.45 8.38 -24.89
C GLU A 319 -4.24 7.15 -24.01
N LEU A 320 -3.08 7.04 -23.37
CA LEU A 320 -2.70 5.90 -22.56
C LEU A 320 -3.54 5.72 -21.29
N ILE A 321 -4.06 6.80 -20.72
CA ILE A 321 -4.92 6.74 -19.53
C ILE A 321 -6.37 6.39 -19.84
N LYS A 322 -6.80 6.42 -21.13
CA LYS A 322 -8.19 6.11 -21.51
C LYS A 322 -8.56 4.68 -21.27
N ARG A 323 -9.76 4.48 -20.79
CA ARG A 323 -10.42 3.17 -20.66
C ARG A 323 -11.78 3.22 -21.33
N SER A 324 -12.28 2.07 -21.71
CA SER A 324 -13.66 1.88 -22.18
C SER A 324 -14.16 0.47 -21.87
N ASN A 325 -15.47 0.32 -21.73
CA ASN A 325 -16.12 -0.96 -21.55
C ASN A 325 -17.03 -1.31 -22.75
N ASP A 326 -17.62 -2.50 -22.68
CA ASP A 326 -18.54 -3.03 -23.70
C ASP A 326 -19.90 -2.30 -23.78
N LYS A 327 -20.22 -1.50 -22.74
CA LYS A 327 -21.39 -0.62 -22.71
C LYS A 327 -21.14 0.72 -23.45
N GLY A 328 -19.93 0.93 -23.98
CA GLY A 328 -19.55 2.14 -24.69
C GLY A 328 -19.19 3.32 -23.79
N GLU A 329 -19.09 3.12 -22.49
CA GLU A 329 -18.60 4.14 -21.55
C GLU A 329 -17.11 4.37 -21.76
N LYS A 330 -16.68 5.62 -21.61
CA LYS A 330 -15.27 6.02 -21.71
C LYS A 330 -14.90 6.92 -20.54
N TRP A 331 -13.70 6.69 -19.99
CA TRP A 331 -13.16 7.48 -18.88
C TRP A 331 -11.63 7.50 -18.89
N ASP A 332 -11.05 8.42 -18.15
CA ASP A 332 -9.62 8.42 -17.85
C ASP A 332 -9.40 7.61 -16.58
N SER A 333 -8.45 6.67 -16.61
CA SER A 333 -8.11 5.82 -15.46
C SER A 333 -7.48 6.66 -14.36
N ASP A 334 -8.07 6.63 -13.17
CA ASP A 334 -7.66 7.43 -12.02
C ASP A 334 -7.58 6.64 -10.69
N ASN A 335 -8.09 5.41 -10.68
CA ASN A 335 -8.17 4.59 -9.47
C ASN A 335 -6.81 3.94 -9.12
N PHE A 336 -6.51 3.88 -7.82
CA PHE A 336 -5.29 3.22 -7.33
C PHE A 336 -5.23 1.73 -7.66
N MET A 337 -6.39 1.07 -7.74
CA MET A 337 -6.47 -0.37 -8.02
C MET A 337 -6.46 -0.69 -9.52
N ASP A 338 -6.16 0.28 -10.38
CA ASP A 338 -5.79 0.02 -11.78
C ASP A 338 -4.27 -0.17 -11.93
N TYR A 339 -3.86 -0.83 -13.01
CA TYR A 339 -2.45 -0.92 -13.35
C TYR A 339 -1.95 0.34 -14.07
N ALA A 340 -0.64 0.47 -14.17
CA ALA A 340 -0.06 1.47 -15.04
C ALA A 340 -0.48 1.19 -16.50
N ILE A 341 -0.91 2.17 -17.27
CA ILE A 341 -0.77 3.59 -17.08
C ILE A 341 -2.11 4.16 -16.58
N SER A 342 -2.11 4.71 -15.40
CA SER A 342 -3.28 5.31 -14.73
C SER A 342 -2.82 6.55 -13.95
N LEU A 343 -3.70 7.52 -13.79
CA LEU A 343 -3.43 8.70 -12.95
C LEU A 343 -3.23 8.32 -11.48
N SER A 344 -3.87 7.26 -11.03
CA SER A 344 -3.73 6.62 -9.71
C SER A 344 -3.68 7.64 -8.55
N PHE A 345 -4.81 8.28 -8.28
CA PHE A 345 -4.95 9.20 -7.16
C PHE A 345 -6.26 9.03 -6.40
N ARG A 346 -7.13 8.11 -6.82
CA ARG A 346 -8.49 8.04 -6.30
C ARG A 346 -8.83 6.68 -5.72
N PHE A 347 -9.44 6.71 -4.53
CA PHE A 347 -10.29 5.65 -3.98
C PHE A 347 -11.76 6.08 -4.04
N THR A 348 -12.66 5.11 -4.15
CA THR A 348 -14.11 5.32 -4.15
C THR A 348 -14.70 5.13 -2.74
N PRO A 349 -15.94 5.61 -2.47
CA PRO A 349 -16.64 5.36 -1.22
C PRO A 349 -16.75 3.87 -0.88
N GLN A 350 -17.09 3.00 -1.84
CA GLN A 350 -17.23 1.57 -1.55
C GLN A 350 -15.86 0.89 -1.32
N GLN A 351 -14.78 1.36 -1.98
CA GLN A 351 -13.43 0.91 -1.66
C GLN A 351 -13.03 1.30 -0.24
N ARG A 352 -13.36 2.52 0.22
CA ARG A 352 -13.17 2.92 1.61
C ARG A 352 -13.93 1.99 2.56
N ASP A 353 -15.21 1.81 2.32
CA ASP A 353 -16.07 1.00 3.20
C ASP A 353 -15.58 -0.46 3.25
N ARG A 354 -15.14 -1.01 2.12
CA ARG A 354 -14.55 -2.35 2.04
C ARG A 354 -13.26 -2.47 2.86
N ILE A 355 -12.32 -1.52 2.73
CA ILE A 355 -11.10 -1.48 3.54
C ILE A 355 -11.46 -1.44 5.03
N ARG A 356 -12.41 -0.60 5.44
CA ARG A 356 -12.81 -0.47 6.84
C ARG A 356 -13.45 -1.75 7.39
N GLN A 357 -14.26 -2.44 6.59
CA GLN A 357 -14.76 -3.78 6.96
C GLN A 357 -13.63 -4.78 7.16
N VAL A 358 -12.65 -4.81 6.26
CA VAL A 358 -11.49 -5.68 6.36
C VAL A 358 -10.65 -5.35 7.61
N LEU A 359 -10.40 -4.08 7.88
CA LEU A 359 -9.70 -3.64 9.08
C LEU A 359 -10.39 -4.11 10.36
N TYR A 360 -11.71 -4.08 10.40
CA TYR A 360 -12.50 -4.42 11.58
C TYR A 360 -12.72 -5.91 11.78
N TYR A 361 -12.82 -6.70 10.69
CA TYR A 361 -13.22 -8.11 10.78
C TYR A 361 -12.12 -9.11 10.43
N SER A 362 -11.15 -8.76 9.59
CA SER A 362 -10.17 -9.71 9.07
C SER A 362 -9.01 -9.96 10.03
N PRO A 363 -8.57 -11.21 10.22
CA PRO A 363 -7.36 -11.54 10.97
C PRO A 363 -6.11 -11.17 10.15
N LEU A 364 -4.94 -11.24 10.79
CA LEU A 364 -3.61 -10.99 10.17
C LEU A 364 -3.43 -9.56 9.63
N ILE A 365 -4.17 -8.61 10.18
CA ILE A 365 -4.06 -7.18 9.91
C ILE A 365 -4.06 -6.46 11.26
N PRO A 366 -3.18 -5.47 11.52
CA PRO A 366 -3.16 -4.73 12.78
C PRO A 366 -4.41 -3.87 12.98
N GLY A 367 -4.60 -3.40 14.20
CA GLY A 367 -5.68 -2.51 14.59
C GLY A 367 -6.78 -3.19 15.42
N PRO A 368 -7.74 -2.42 15.95
CA PRO A 368 -8.83 -2.94 16.76
C PRO A 368 -9.76 -3.83 15.93
N LYS A 369 -10.22 -4.94 16.53
CA LYS A 369 -11.06 -5.97 15.90
C LYS A 369 -12.25 -6.32 16.77
N LYS A 370 -13.40 -6.57 16.14
CA LYS A 370 -14.59 -7.05 16.85
C LYS A 370 -14.38 -8.37 17.60
N ASN A 371 -13.55 -9.24 17.08
CA ASN A 371 -13.34 -10.58 17.62
C ASN A 371 -11.91 -10.79 18.14
N ARG A 372 -11.19 -9.73 18.46
CA ARG A 372 -9.93 -9.90 19.16
C ARG A 372 -10.26 -10.44 20.54
N ASP A 373 -10.05 -11.73 20.71
CA ASP A 373 -10.29 -12.40 21.98
C ASP A 373 -9.28 -11.83 22.99
N THR A 374 -9.78 -10.92 23.83
CA THR A 374 -8.99 -10.17 24.82
C THR A 374 -8.53 -11.04 25.98
N ASN A 375 -8.85 -12.33 25.93
CA ASN A 375 -8.36 -13.29 26.91
C ASN A 375 -6.85 -13.56 26.70
N THR A 376 -6.04 -12.64 27.17
CA THR A 376 -4.57 -12.76 27.27
C THR A 376 -4.12 -13.96 28.13
N ASN A 377 -5.06 -14.66 28.77
CA ASN A 377 -4.86 -15.93 29.46
C ASN A 377 -5.08 -17.16 28.57
N GLN A 378 -5.34 -16.99 27.27
CA GLN A 378 -5.21 -18.13 26.39
C GLN A 378 -3.75 -18.57 26.41
N THR A 379 -3.47 -19.57 27.25
CA THR A 379 -2.36 -20.48 27.10
C THR A 379 -1.99 -20.51 25.63
N ARG A 380 -0.70 -20.21 25.31
CA ARG A 380 -0.08 -20.37 23.98
C ARG A 380 -0.69 -21.61 23.31
N GLY A 381 -1.87 -21.39 22.72
CA GLY A 381 -2.67 -22.47 22.13
C GLY A 381 -1.95 -22.87 20.87
N ASN A 382 -1.70 -24.14 20.77
CA ASN A 382 -1.23 -24.85 19.61
C ASN A 382 -0.54 -23.99 18.55
N ASP A 383 0.79 -23.89 18.63
CA ASP A 383 1.69 -23.45 17.55
C ASP A 383 1.61 -24.39 16.32
N GLU A 384 0.48 -25.05 16.11
CA GLU A 384 0.25 -25.93 14.98
C GLU A 384 0.09 -25.11 13.71
N ILE A 385 0.87 -25.42 12.70
CA ILE A 385 0.77 -24.79 11.38
C ILE A 385 -0.59 -25.13 10.79
N ILE A 386 -1.34 -24.08 10.44
CA ILE A 386 -2.61 -24.18 9.74
C ILE A 386 -2.32 -24.07 8.23
N ASP A 387 -2.76 -25.06 7.47
CA ASP A 387 -2.62 -25.02 6.01
C ASP A 387 -3.68 -24.12 5.39
N LEU A 388 -3.44 -22.80 5.49
CA LEU A 388 -4.26 -21.79 4.83
C LEU A 388 -3.92 -21.75 3.33
N PRO A 389 -4.89 -21.47 2.46
CA PRO A 389 -4.61 -21.20 1.07
C PRO A 389 -3.75 -19.93 0.95
N ILE A 390 -2.75 -19.95 0.08
CA ILE A 390 -1.94 -18.77 -0.20
C ILE A 390 -2.69 -17.95 -1.24
N ARG A 391 -3.10 -16.75 -0.85
CA ARG A 391 -3.85 -15.83 -1.71
C ARG A 391 -2.99 -14.62 -2.01
N LEU A 392 -2.57 -14.52 -3.26
CA LEU A 392 -1.84 -13.37 -3.78
C LEU A 392 -2.72 -12.62 -4.76
N ALA A 393 -2.71 -11.29 -4.68
CA ALA A 393 -3.12 -10.47 -5.80
C ALA A 393 -2.15 -10.67 -6.97
N LYS A 394 -2.64 -10.58 -8.21
CA LYS A 394 -1.75 -10.59 -9.38
C LYS A 394 -0.77 -9.43 -9.23
N GLU A 395 0.51 -9.73 -9.43
CA GLU A 395 1.59 -8.77 -9.27
C GLU A 395 1.40 -7.53 -10.15
N ARG A 396 1.64 -6.35 -9.59
CA ARG A 396 1.68 -5.10 -10.35
C ARG A 396 2.90 -5.07 -11.25
N TYR A 397 2.68 -4.98 -12.54
CA TYR A 397 3.74 -4.94 -13.55
C TYR A 397 3.62 -3.73 -14.49
N ILE A 398 4.73 -3.38 -15.11
CA ILE A 398 4.85 -2.33 -16.13
C ILE A 398 5.64 -2.88 -17.32
N PRO A 399 5.65 -2.23 -18.49
CA PRO A 399 6.63 -2.49 -19.54
C PRO A 399 8.07 -2.43 -18.98
N VAL A 400 8.99 -3.24 -19.52
CA VAL A 400 10.40 -3.30 -19.04
C VAL A 400 11.05 -1.92 -18.99
N THR A 401 10.77 -1.09 -20.00
CA THR A 401 11.14 0.33 -19.96
C THR A 401 9.95 1.11 -19.36
N PRO A 402 10.14 1.79 -18.22
CA PRO A 402 9.10 2.61 -17.65
C PRO A 402 8.61 3.68 -18.63
N VAL A 403 7.29 3.81 -18.74
CA VAL A 403 6.69 4.89 -19.52
C VAL A 403 6.76 6.18 -18.70
N ILE A 404 7.42 7.18 -19.27
CA ILE A 404 7.54 8.52 -18.69
C ILE A 404 6.88 9.50 -19.65
N GLY A 405 6.01 10.36 -19.15
CA GLY A 405 5.30 11.33 -19.96
C GLY A 405 4.85 12.52 -19.15
N LYS A 406 4.41 13.58 -19.86
CA LYS A 406 3.87 14.76 -19.21
C LYS A 406 2.36 14.71 -19.17
N ILE A 407 1.83 15.03 -18.01
CA ILE A 407 0.40 15.23 -17.81
C ILE A 407 0.20 16.72 -17.55
N HIS A 408 -0.57 17.34 -18.42
CA HIS A 408 -0.90 18.75 -18.35
C HIS A 408 -2.31 18.92 -17.76
N LYS A 409 -2.49 19.97 -16.97
CA LYS A 409 -3.83 20.40 -16.57
C LYS A 409 -4.58 20.85 -17.81
N LYS A 410 -5.78 20.33 -18.02
CA LYS A 410 -6.71 20.83 -19.03
C LYS A 410 -7.32 22.16 -18.61
#